data_a5e0c0c96c709635832ce63debfbcaaf
#
_entry.id   a5e0c0c96c709635832ce63debfbcaaf
#
_cell.length_a   1.000
_cell.length_b   1.000
_cell.length_c   1.000
_cell.angle_alpha   90.00
_cell.angle_beta   90.00
_cell.angle_gamma   90.00
#
_symmetry.space_group_name_H-M   'P 1'
#
loop_
_entity.id
_entity.type
_entity.pdbx_description
1 polymer ?
#
loop_
_entity_poly.entity_id
_entity_poly.type
_entity_poly.pdbx_seq_one_letter_code
_entity_poly.pdbx_strand_id
1 'polypeptide(L)'
;MLFRSKTTPSTVMGAASVDLPTLVVPGGPMLNGKFQGRDIGSGTHVWKFDEQRKKGELSDADYLYAESCMSRSAGHCMTMGTASTMACMVESLGLTLPGAAAIPAVDSRKKVLAQLSGRRIVEMVKEDLTLSKILTRRAFENAIKVNAAVGGSTNLIIHLTAIAGRIGIPLELADFDRLGSRVPLLLNLMPSGKFLMEDFYYAGGLPVILNELRELLDMDAMTVNGKTHGENVEGRSVCYNREVIAAYKEPLIDHAGIAVLKGNLAVNGAVIKPSAATPALMQHRGRAVVFEDIEDYHRRVDEPGLEIDATSVMVLKNVGPVGYPGMPEVGNMALPKKLLEQGVTDMVRISDGRMSGTAYGTVVLHVSPESAIGGVLALVQNGDWIELDVEGRRLHLDVPDDELEKRRRAWVPPVVAGAERGYVSLYRKHVQQAHEGADLDFLRGGSGPEVSRDSH
;
A
#
# COMPACT_ATOMS: atom_id res chain seq x y z
N MET A 1 -2.09 9.66 -19.37
CA MET A 1 -1.50 9.58 -18.03
C MET A 1 -2.49 8.92 -17.11
N LEU A 2 -2.25 7.74 -16.82
CA LEU A 2 -3.39 7.00 -16.48
C LEU A 2 -3.09 6.12 -15.32
N PHE A 3 -3.86 6.27 -14.27
CA PHE A 3 -4.07 5.29 -13.23
C PHE A 3 -2.83 4.93 -12.41
N ARG A 4 -2.25 5.94 -11.79
CA ARG A 4 -1.27 5.73 -10.72
C ARG A 4 -1.99 5.36 -9.42
N SER A 5 -1.26 4.78 -8.50
CA SER A 5 -1.70 4.29 -7.19
C SER A 5 -2.51 5.30 -6.34
N LYS A 6 -2.46 6.58 -6.66
CA LYS A 6 -3.15 7.66 -5.91
C LYS A 6 -4.49 8.09 -6.55
N THR A 7 -4.72 7.84 -7.83
CA THR A 7 -5.92 8.33 -8.53
C THR A 7 -7.21 7.70 -7.97
N THR A 8 -7.24 6.38 -7.82
CA THR A 8 -8.42 5.68 -7.28
C THR A 8 -8.77 6.15 -5.88
N PRO A 9 -7.87 6.11 -4.87
CA PRO A 9 -8.24 6.56 -3.53
C PRO A 9 -8.61 8.03 -3.49
N SER A 10 -7.92 8.94 -4.20
CA SER A 10 -8.22 10.37 -4.16
C SER A 10 -9.59 10.71 -4.75
N THR A 11 -9.99 10.03 -5.84
CA THR A 11 -11.33 10.24 -6.42
C THR A 11 -12.44 9.69 -5.52
N VAL A 12 -12.20 8.54 -4.86
CA VAL A 12 -13.15 7.99 -3.87
C VAL A 12 -13.24 8.89 -2.63
N MET A 13 -12.11 9.44 -2.14
CA MET A 13 -12.11 10.42 -1.05
C MET A 13 -12.94 11.66 -1.38
N GLY A 14 -12.76 12.21 -2.58
CA GLY A 14 -13.54 13.36 -3.04
C GLY A 14 -15.05 13.04 -3.13
N ALA A 15 -15.40 11.87 -3.68
CA ALA A 15 -16.78 11.42 -3.76
C ALA A 15 -17.40 11.17 -2.38
N ALA A 16 -16.63 10.57 -1.44
CA ALA A 16 -17.05 10.33 -0.07
C ALA A 16 -17.37 11.64 0.69
N SER A 17 -16.63 12.71 0.40
CA SER A 17 -16.87 14.02 1.04
C SER A 17 -18.22 14.63 0.69
N VAL A 18 -18.79 14.34 -0.49
CA VAL A 18 -20.05 14.91 -0.97
C VAL A 18 -21.23 13.92 -0.91
N ASP A 19 -20.95 12.65 -0.65
CA ASP A 19 -21.95 11.56 -0.50
C ASP A 19 -23.01 11.50 -1.62
N LEU A 20 -22.59 11.62 -2.87
CA LEU A 20 -23.46 11.44 -4.03
C LEU A 20 -23.41 10.01 -4.57
N PRO A 21 -24.44 9.55 -5.32
CA PRO A 21 -24.36 8.31 -6.07
C PRO A 21 -23.09 8.25 -6.90
N THR A 22 -22.23 7.29 -6.63
CA THR A 22 -20.90 7.19 -7.23
C THR A 22 -20.56 5.74 -7.57
N LEU A 23 -20.01 5.55 -8.77
CA LEU A 23 -19.50 4.28 -9.25
C LEU A 23 -18.08 4.45 -9.78
N VAL A 24 -17.19 3.55 -9.41
CA VAL A 24 -15.78 3.58 -9.86
C VAL A 24 -15.58 2.63 -11.03
N VAL A 25 -14.91 3.11 -12.08
CA VAL A 25 -14.42 2.28 -13.17
C VAL A 25 -12.90 2.19 -13.08
N PRO A 26 -12.33 1.10 -12.53
CA PRO A 26 -10.87 0.94 -12.45
C PRO A 26 -10.25 0.97 -13.84
N GLY A 27 -9.11 1.66 -13.98
CA GLY A 27 -8.44 1.80 -15.29
C GLY A 27 -7.93 0.49 -15.88
N GLY A 28 -7.57 -0.44 -15.02
CA GLY A 28 -7.04 -1.76 -15.40
C GLY A 28 -5.52 -1.80 -15.53
N PRO A 29 -4.93 -3.00 -15.33
CA PRO A 29 -3.50 -3.21 -15.48
C PRO A 29 -3.06 -3.18 -16.95
N MET A 30 -1.76 -2.94 -17.16
CA MET A 30 -1.09 -3.25 -18.42
C MET A 30 -1.13 -4.77 -18.68
N LEU A 31 -0.96 -5.16 -19.93
CA LEU A 31 -0.67 -6.55 -20.31
C LEU A 31 0.69 -6.97 -19.75
N ASN A 32 0.88 -8.28 -19.48
CA ASN A 32 2.14 -8.81 -18.98
C ASN A 32 3.31 -8.40 -19.86
N GLY A 33 4.35 -7.79 -19.27
CA GLY A 33 5.60 -7.52 -19.98
C GLY A 33 6.30 -8.80 -20.41
N LYS A 34 7.12 -8.74 -21.46
CA LYS A 34 7.85 -9.89 -21.99
C LYS A 34 9.31 -9.54 -22.19
N PHE A 35 10.21 -10.26 -21.53
CA PHE A 35 11.65 -10.10 -21.69
C PHE A 35 12.33 -11.47 -21.76
N GLN A 36 13.11 -11.72 -22.78
CA GLN A 36 13.82 -12.99 -23.02
C GLN A 36 12.92 -14.23 -22.84
N GLY A 37 11.69 -14.17 -23.40
CA GLY A 37 10.72 -15.29 -23.35
C GLY A 37 10.00 -15.48 -22.01
N ARG A 38 10.24 -14.63 -21.01
CA ARG A 38 9.63 -14.70 -19.68
C ARG A 38 8.69 -13.53 -19.43
N ASP A 39 7.69 -13.77 -18.58
CA ASP A 39 6.81 -12.71 -18.11
C ASP A 39 7.54 -11.85 -17.08
N ILE A 40 7.43 -10.53 -17.27
CA ILE A 40 8.00 -9.55 -16.34
C ILE A 40 6.93 -8.54 -15.95
N GLY A 41 6.93 -8.17 -14.67
CA GLY A 41 6.04 -7.14 -14.13
C GLY A 41 6.76 -5.80 -13.97
N SER A 42 6.15 -4.72 -14.41
CA SER A 42 6.62 -3.37 -14.07
C SER A 42 6.62 -3.21 -12.55
N GLY A 43 7.57 -2.57 -11.99
CA GLY A 43 7.70 -2.41 -10.55
C GLY A 43 8.57 -3.49 -9.92
N THR A 44 8.13 -4.71 -9.69
CA THR A 44 8.93 -5.75 -9.03
C THR A 44 10.22 -6.07 -9.80
N HIS A 45 10.13 -6.20 -11.13
CA HIS A 45 11.33 -6.46 -11.94
C HIS A 45 12.23 -5.24 -12.11
N VAL A 46 11.71 -4.01 -11.99
CA VAL A 46 12.57 -2.81 -11.94
C VAL A 46 13.58 -2.93 -10.80
N TRP A 47 13.10 -3.28 -9.59
CA TRP A 47 13.98 -3.46 -8.43
C TRP A 47 14.97 -4.60 -8.64
N LYS A 48 14.49 -5.78 -9.09
CA LYS A 48 15.35 -6.95 -9.33
C LYS A 48 16.41 -6.69 -10.38
N PHE A 49 16.06 -6.04 -11.48
CA PHE A 49 17.00 -5.75 -12.55
C PHE A 49 17.99 -4.64 -12.17
N ASP A 50 17.58 -3.66 -11.36
CA ASP A 50 18.51 -2.67 -10.81
C ASP A 50 19.55 -3.31 -9.86
N GLU A 51 19.10 -4.25 -9.01
CA GLU A 51 20.01 -5.05 -8.17
C GLU A 51 21.01 -5.87 -9.02
N GLN A 52 20.54 -6.55 -10.08
CA GLN A 52 21.41 -7.29 -11.00
C GLN A 52 22.38 -6.38 -11.74
N ARG A 53 21.92 -5.19 -12.17
CA ARG A 53 22.78 -4.17 -12.78
C ARG A 53 23.86 -3.69 -11.82
N LYS A 54 23.50 -3.40 -10.57
CA LYS A 54 24.46 -3.01 -9.52
C LYS A 54 25.51 -4.08 -9.24
N LYS A 55 25.14 -5.37 -9.33
CA LYS A 55 26.05 -6.52 -9.21
C LYS A 55 26.88 -6.77 -10.47
N GLY A 56 26.60 -6.09 -11.58
CA GLY A 56 27.26 -6.33 -12.88
C GLY A 56 26.76 -7.60 -13.60
N GLU A 57 25.64 -8.20 -13.15
CA GLU A 57 25.00 -9.37 -13.77
C GLU A 57 24.14 -9.00 -14.98
N LEU A 58 23.74 -7.73 -15.10
CA LEU A 58 22.94 -7.18 -16.20
C LEU A 58 23.60 -5.91 -16.73
N SER A 59 23.78 -5.81 -18.06
CA SER A 59 24.33 -4.61 -18.69
C SER A 59 23.32 -3.45 -18.63
N ASP A 60 23.81 -2.20 -18.71
CA ASP A 60 22.94 -1.01 -18.79
C ASP A 60 22.03 -1.07 -20.03
N ALA A 61 22.52 -1.59 -21.16
CA ALA A 61 21.74 -1.75 -22.38
C ALA A 61 20.57 -2.76 -22.19
N ASP A 62 20.86 -3.92 -21.57
CA ASP A 62 19.83 -4.92 -21.27
C ASP A 62 18.84 -4.42 -20.24
N TYR A 63 19.29 -3.65 -19.24
CA TYR A 63 18.41 -3.02 -18.26
C TYR A 63 17.40 -2.06 -18.93
N LEU A 64 17.88 -1.16 -19.80
CA LEU A 64 17.02 -0.25 -20.55
C LEU A 64 16.07 -0.97 -21.49
N TYR A 65 16.52 -2.05 -22.13
CA TYR A 65 15.66 -2.88 -22.97
C TYR A 65 14.60 -3.60 -22.15
N ALA A 66 14.96 -4.19 -21.01
CA ALA A 66 14.01 -4.81 -20.09
C ALA A 66 12.97 -3.83 -19.57
N GLU A 67 13.37 -2.59 -19.21
CA GLU A 67 12.48 -1.52 -18.78
C GLU A 67 11.45 -1.19 -19.88
N SER A 68 11.88 -1.08 -21.14
CA SER A 68 10.96 -0.86 -22.27
C SER A 68 9.95 -2.00 -22.44
N CYS A 69 10.38 -3.23 -22.21
CA CYS A 69 9.53 -4.43 -22.29
C CYS A 69 8.46 -4.49 -21.19
N MET A 70 8.65 -3.78 -20.07
CA MET A 70 7.66 -3.71 -18.98
C MET A 70 6.46 -2.84 -19.32
N SER A 71 6.60 -1.86 -20.23
CA SER A 71 5.55 -0.90 -20.60
C SER A 71 4.82 -1.32 -21.87
N ARG A 72 4.26 -2.52 -21.87
CA ARG A 72 3.72 -3.18 -23.06
C ARG A 72 2.42 -2.55 -23.60
N SER A 73 1.60 -1.93 -22.74
CA SER A 73 0.33 -1.35 -23.13
C SER A 73 -0.07 -0.18 -22.23
N ALA A 74 -1.15 0.52 -22.56
CA ALA A 74 -1.82 1.40 -21.61
C ALA A 74 -2.30 0.60 -20.40
N GLY A 75 -2.34 1.23 -19.22
CA GLY A 75 -2.78 0.63 -17.96
C GLY A 75 -1.89 1.04 -16.78
N HIS A 76 -2.26 0.59 -15.59
CA HIS A 76 -1.39 0.70 -14.40
C HIS A 76 -0.43 -0.49 -14.30
N CYS A 77 0.49 -0.47 -13.33
CA CYS A 77 1.40 -1.58 -13.08
C CYS A 77 0.63 -2.92 -12.96
N MET A 78 1.14 -3.96 -13.61
CA MET A 78 0.51 -5.29 -13.66
C MET A 78 0.86 -6.19 -12.47
N THR A 79 1.66 -5.73 -11.51
CA THR A 79 1.90 -6.47 -10.24
C THR A 79 0.84 -6.09 -9.21
N MET A 80 0.75 -6.81 -8.08
CA MET A 80 -0.11 -6.45 -6.94
C MET A 80 0.51 -5.29 -6.15
N GLY A 81 0.80 -4.19 -6.86
CA GLY A 81 1.15 -2.91 -6.29
C GLY A 81 -0.07 -2.12 -5.82
N THR A 82 0.11 -0.86 -5.43
CA THR A 82 -0.97 -0.04 -4.85
C THR A 82 -2.12 0.20 -5.83
N ALA A 83 -1.85 0.36 -7.13
CA ALA A 83 -2.92 0.57 -8.12
C ALA A 83 -3.83 -0.66 -8.25
N SER A 84 -3.24 -1.86 -8.37
CA SER A 84 -3.98 -3.14 -8.41
C SER A 84 -4.70 -3.40 -7.08
N THR A 85 -4.04 -3.13 -5.94
CA THR A 85 -4.66 -3.20 -4.62
C THR A 85 -5.90 -2.31 -4.56
N MET A 86 -5.81 -1.04 -4.94
CA MET A 86 -6.96 -0.14 -4.87
C MET A 86 -8.06 -0.51 -5.88
N ALA A 87 -7.73 -1.12 -7.02
CA ALA A 87 -8.73 -1.69 -7.92
C ALA A 87 -9.49 -2.86 -7.25
N CYS A 88 -8.79 -3.76 -6.58
CA CYS A 88 -9.42 -4.82 -5.78
C CYS A 88 -10.25 -4.24 -4.62
N MET A 89 -9.78 -3.17 -3.97
CA MET A 89 -10.47 -2.57 -2.84
C MET A 89 -11.77 -1.88 -3.24
N VAL A 90 -11.81 -1.13 -4.35
CA VAL A 90 -13.08 -0.54 -4.80
C VAL A 90 -14.11 -1.60 -5.20
N GLU A 91 -13.68 -2.78 -5.64
CA GLU A 91 -14.58 -3.91 -5.86
C GLU A 91 -15.03 -4.54 -4.54
N SER A 92 -14.12 -4.75 -3.59
CA SER A 92 -14.44 -5.29 -2.25
C SER A 92 -15.31 -4.35 -1.41
N LEU A 93 -15.17 -3.03 -1.60
CA LEU A 93 -16.03 -2.01 -0.99
C LEU A 93 -17.40 -1.92 -1.68
N GLY A 94 -17.63 -2.65 -2.76
CA GLY A 94 -18.87 -2.59 -3.52
C GLY A 94 -19.01 -1.39 -4.46
N LEU A 95 -17.94 -0.64 -4.74
CA LEU A 95 -17.97 0.63 -5.50
C LEU A 95 -17.83 0.46 -7.01
N THR A 96 -17.64 -0.75 -7.52
CA THR A 96 -17.57 -1.03 -8.96
C THR A 96 -18.39 -2.27 -9.31
N LEU A 97 -18.66 -2.47 -10.59
CA LEU A 97 -19.35 -3.68 -11.04
C LEU A 97 -18.47 -4.92 -10.82
N PRO A 98 -19.06 -6.08 -10.49
CA PRO A 98 -18.31 -7.31 -10.19
C PRO A 98 -17.37 -7.75 -11.32
N GLY A 99 -16.15 -8.15 -10.95
CA GLY A 99 -15.10 -8.60 -11.87
C GLY A 99 -14.31 -7.47 -12.54
N ALA A 100 -14.54 -6.23 -12.14
CA ALA A 100 -13.93 -5.05 -12.77
C ALA A 100 -12.43 -4.86 -12.46
N ALA A 101 -11.98 -5.29 -11.27
CA ALA A 101 -10.67 -4.96 -10.72
C ALA A 101 -9.49 -5.40 -11.60
N ALA A 102 -9.59 -6.60 -12.18
CA ALA A 102 -8.47 -7.24 -12.89
C ALA A 102 -8.51 -7.07 -14.42
N ILE A 103 -9.61 -6.57 -15.01
CA ILE A 103 -9.71 -6.43 -16.47
C ILE A 103 -8.57 -5.55 -17.02
N PRO A 104 -7.72 -6.02 -17.94
CA PRO A 104 -6.67 -5.21 -18.53
C PRO A 104 -7.20 -3.94 -19.20
N ALA A 105 -6.43 -2.86 -19.15
CA ALA A 105 -6.89 -1.54 -19.64
C ALA A 105 -7.23 -1.54 -21.13
N VAL A 106 -6.56 -2.37 -21.91
CA VAL A 106 -6.73 -2.46 -23.38
C VAL A 106 -7.72 -3.56 -23.81
N ASP A 107 -8.24 -4.34 -22.87
CA ASP A 107 -9.23 -5.37 -23.17
C ASP A 107 -10.57 -4.76 -23.59
N SER A 108 -11.23 -5.30 -24.59
CA SER A 108 -12.53 -4.82 -25.09
C SER A 108 -13.62 -4.81 -23.99
N ARG A 109 -13.56 -5.74 -23.05
CA ARG A 109 -14.46 -5.84 -21.89
C ARG A 109 -14.36 -4.61 -20.97
N LYS A 110 -13.23 -3.89 -20.96
CA LYS A 110 -13.10 -2.61 -20.26
C LYS A 110 -14.04 -1.55 -20.80
N LYS A 111 -14.22 -1.48 -22.13
CA LYS A 111 -15.19 -0.58 -22.77
C LYS A 111 -16.64 -0.97 -22.44
N VAL A 112 -16.93 -2.28 -22.44
CA VAL A 112 -18.24 -2.80 -22.04
C VAL A 112 -18.53 -2.46 -20.58
N LEU A 113 -17.57 -2.67 -19.68
CA LEU A 113 -17.68 -2.28 -18.28
C LEU A 113 -18.00 -0.80 -18.11
N ALA A 114 -17.28 0.08 -18.83
CA ALA A 114 -17.53 1.53 -18.76
C ALA A 114 -18.93 1.89 -19.24
N GLN A 115 -19.42 1.26 -20.33
CA GLN A 115 -20.78 1.47 -20.83
C GLN A 115 -21.85 1.00 -19.84
N LEU A 116 -21.67 -0.19 -19.24
CA LEU A 116 -22.60 -0.72 -18.21
C LEU A 116 -22.59 0.17 -16.96
N SER A 117 -21.41 0.65 -16.55
CA SER A 117 -21.27 1.59 -15.45
C SER A 117 -21.99 2.91 -15.69
N GLY A 118 -21.88 3.45 -16.92
CA GLY A 118 -22.62 4.66 -17.31
C GLY A 118 -24.14 4.50 -17.31
N ARG A 119 -24.66 3.30 -17.63
CA ARG A 119 -26.08 3.00 -17.47
C ARG A 119 -26.47 2.86 -16.01
N ARG A 120 -25.64 2.17 -15.23
CA ARG A 120 -25.94 1.90 -13.82
C ARG A 120 -25.97 3.14 -12.94
N ILE A 121 -25.08 4.12 -13.18
CA ILE A 121 -25.07 5.35 -12.39
C ILE A 121 -26.39 6.14 -12.51
N VAL A 122 -27.04 6.10 -13.66
CA VAL A 122 -28.35 6.74 -13.86
C VAL A 122 -29.43 6.09 -12.97
N GLU A 123 -29.40 4.77 -12.87
CA GLU A 123 -30.33 4.06 -11.97
C GLU A 123 -30.01 4.31 -10.48
N MET A 124 -28.71 4.34 -10.11
CA MET A 124 -28.31 4.69 -8.75
C MET A 124 -28.83 6.06 -8.31
N VAL A 125 -28.86 7.05 -9.21
CA VAL A 125 -29.42 8.38 -8.92
C VAL A 125 -30.92 8.28 -8.65
N LYS A 126 -31.67 7.49 -9.43
CA LYS A 126 -33.12 7.28 -9.23
C LYS A 126 -33.42 6.51 -7.92
N GLU A 127 -32.54 5.58 -7.56
CA GLU A 127 -32.62 4.78 -6.33
C GLU A 127 -32.13 5.54 -5.10
N ASP A 128 -31.54 6.73 -5.30
CA ASP A 128 -30.83 7.47 -4.24
C ASP A 128 -29.76 6.61 -3.55
N LEU A 129 -29.06 5.78 -4.34
CA LEU A 129 -28.01 4.90 -3.81
C LEU A 129 -26.70 5.68 -3.69
N THR A 130 -26.53 6.36 -2.56
CA THR A 130 -25.34 7.16 -2.22
C THR A 130 -24.20 6.30 -1.67
N LEU A 131 -23.00 6.90 -1.58
CA LEU A 131 -21.82 6.20 -1.04
C LEU A 131 -21.99 5.75 0.41
N SER A 132 -22.64 6.53 1.27
CA SER A 132 -22.87 6.19 2.67
C SER A 132 -23.73 4.92 2.85
N LYS A 133 -24.57 4.59 1.87
CA LYS A 133 -25.36 3.35 1.86
C LYS A 133 -24.53 2.10 1.50
N ILE A 134 -23.37 2.29 0.87
CA ILE A 134 -22.46 1.22 0.43
C ILE A 134 -21.24 1.15 1.33
N LEU A 135 -20.57 2.30 1.57
CA LEU A 135 -19.40 2.40 2.42
C LEU A 135 -19.78 2.32 3.90
N THR A 136 -20.09 1.12 4.35
CA THR A 136 -20.37 0.82 5.75
C THR A 136 -19.14 0.28 6.46
N ARG A 137 -19.13 0.26 7.80
CA ARG A 137 -18.06 -0.37 8.57
C ARG A 137 -17.77 -1.81 8.07
N ARG A 138 -18.79 -2.58 7.74
CA ARG A 138 -18.67 -3.96 7.23
C ARG A 138 -17.98 -4.02 5.88
N ALA A 139 -18.25 -3.06 4.98
CA ALA A 139 -17.55 -2.96 3.69
C ALA A 139 -16.04 -2.73 3.87
N PHE A 140 -15.65 -1.86 4.81
CA PHE A 140 -14.23 -1.66 5.14
C PHE A 140 -13.58 -2.91 5.76
N GLU A 141 -14.28 -3.62 6.63
CA GLU A 141 -13.80 -4.89 7.20
C GLU A 141 -13.60 -5.97 6.12
N ASN A 142 -14.50 -6.05 5.15
CA ASN A 142 -14.33 -6.91 3.98
C ASN A 142 -13.07 -6.52 3.18
N ALA A 143 -12.89 -5.23 2.91
CA ALA A 143 -11.73 -4.75 2.16
C ALA A 143 -10.40 -5.06 2.87
N ILE A 144 -10.33 -4.95 4.19
CA ILE A 144 -9.14 -5.32 4.98
C ILE A 144 -8.82 -6.81 4.83
N LYS A 145 -9.82 -7.68 4.95
CA LYS A 145 -9.67 -9.14 4.82
C LYS A 145 -9.26 -9.52 3.40
N VAL A 146 -9.90 -8.94 2.40
CA VAL A 146 -9.55 -9.17 0.98
C VAL A 146 -8.14 -8.70 0.69
N ASN A 147 -7.70 -7.56 1.26
CA ASN A 147 -6.31 -7.10 1.11
C ASN A 147 -5.29 -8.12 1.59
N ALA A 148 -5.54 -8.77 2.71
CA ALA A 148 -4.67 -9.84 3.20
C ALA A 148 -4.61 -11.02 2.22
N ALA A 149 -5.77 -11.47 1.72
CA ALA A 149 -5.86 -12.60 0.80
C ALA A 149 -5.23 -12.35 -0.57
N VAL A 150 -5.25 -11.10 -1.06
CA VAL A 150 -4.60 -10.74 -2.33
C VAL A 150 -3.12 -10.33 -2.15
N GLY A 151 -2.61 -10.29 -0.92
CA GLY A 151 -1.26 -9.79 -0.65
C GLY A 151 -1.08 -8.33 -1.09
N GLY A 152 -2.03 -7.48 -0.78
CA GLY A 152 -2.06 -6.09 -1.23
C GLY A 152 -1.02 -5.19 -0.56
N SER A 153 -0.93 -3.97 -1.02
CA SER A 153 0.02 -2.95 -0.59
C SER A 153 -0.27 -2.41 0.81
N THR A 154 0.76 -2.08 1.58
CA THR A 154 0.66 -1.36 2.86
C THR A 154 0.04 0.05 2.70
N ASN A 155 0.16 0.66 1.53
CA ASN A 155 -0.47 1.95 1.23
C ASN A 155 -2.00 1.95 1.39
N LEU A 156 -2.62 0.77 1.30
CA LEU A 156 -4.04 0.59 1.57
C LEU A 156 -4.47 1.15 2.94
N ILE A 157 -3.64 0.98 3.97
CA ILE A 157 -3.96 1.46 5.33
C ILE A 157 -4.28 2.94 5.31
N ILE A 158 -3.36 3.74 4.76
CA ILE A 158 -3.55 5.19 4.64
C ILE A 158 -4.80 5.51 3.81
N HIS A 159 -4.98 4.83 2.67
CA HIS A 159 -6.08 5.12 1.77
C HIS A 159 -7.46 4.74 2.34
N LEU A 160 -7.60 3.56 2.96
CA LEU A 160 -8.88 3.16 3.57
C LEU A 160 -9.20 4.01 4.79
N THR A 161 -8.22 4.33 5.62
CA THR A 161 -8.41 5.19 6.80
C THR A 161 -8.87 6.59 6.37
N ALA A 162 -8.26 7.16 5.32
CA ALA A 162 -8.66 8.44 4.76
C ALA A 162 -10.10 8.41 4.18
N ILE A 163 -10.43 7.41 3.37
CA ILE A 163 -11.78 7.25 2.79
C ILE A 163 -12.82 7.10 3.92
N ALA A 164 -12.55 6.26 4.91
CA ALA A 164 -13.45 6.05 6.05
C ALA A 164 -13.63 7.34 6.86
N GLY A 165 -12.54 8.09 7.08
CA GLY A 165 -12.58 9.39 7.75
C GLY A 165 -13.45 10.41 7.04
N ARG A 166 -13.42 10.46 5.69
CA ARG A 166 -14.23 11.35 4.87
C ARG A 166 -15.74 11.10 4.96
N ILE A 167 -16.14 9.87 5.26
CA ILE A 167 -17.54 9.49 5.43
C ILE A 167 -17.94 9.27 6.90
N GLY A 168 -17.05 9.65 7.83
CA GLY A 168 -17.31 9.60 9.27
C GLY A 168 -17.29 8.19 9.88
N ILE A 169 -16.71 7.19 9.21
CA ILE A 169 -16.58 5.84 9.74
C ILE A 169 -15.25 5.71 10.51
N PRO A 170 -15.29 5.35 11.81
CA PRO A 170 -14.07 5.11 12.56
C PRO A 170 -13.35 3.86 12.02
N LEU A 171 -12.08 4.02 11.65
CA LEU A 171 -11.22 2.93 11.20
C LEU A 171 -9.83 3.16 11.80
N GLU A 172 -9.42 2.25 12.69
CA GLU A 172 -8.18 2.37 13.44
C GLU A 172 -7.10 1.45 12.87
N LEU A 173 -5.83 1.80 13.08
CA LEU A 173 -4.70 0.98 12.65
C LEU A 173 -4.77 -0.45 13.22
N ALA A 174 -5.24 -0.61 14.46
CA ALA A 174 -5.43 -1.92 15.10
C ALA A 174 -6.44 -2.82 14.37
N ASP A 175 -7.40 -2.26 13.63
CA ASP A 175 -8.37 -3.06 12.86
C ASP A 175 -7.69 -3.86 11.75
N PHE A 176 -6.66 -3.30 11.12
CA PHE A 176 -5.93 -3.97 10.04
C PHE A 176 -5.21 -5.23 10.53
N ASP A 177 -4.60 -5.19 11.72
CA ASP A 177 -3.99 -6.38 12.32
C ASP A 177 -5.06 -7.37 12.80
N ARG A 178 -6.03 -6.92 13.56
CA ARG A 178 -7.08 -7.76 14.13
C ARG A 178 -7.89 -8.52 13.07
N LEU A 179 -8.25 -7.85 11.97
CA LEU A 179 -9.10 -8.42 10.92
C LEU A 179 -8.29 -9.17 9.85
N GLY A 180 -7.07 -8.70 9.56
CA GLY A 180 -6.24 -9.25 8.48
C GLY A 180 -5.30 -10.37 8.91
N SER A 181 -4.81 -10.39 10.17
CA SER A 181 -3.72 -11.26 10.62
C SER A 181 -4.00 -12.76 10.46
N ARG A 182 -5.26 -13.17 10.50
CA ARG A 182 -5.69 -14.58 10.37
C ARG A 182 -6.20 -14.94 8.97
N VAL A 183 -6.14 -14.02 8.04
CA VAL A 183 -6.59 -14.26 6.67
C VAL A 183 -5.43 -14.82 5.84
N PRO A 184 -5.64 -15.94 5.13
CA PRO A 184 -4.59 -16.56 4.33
C PRO A 184 -4.30 -15.79 3.04
N LEU A 185 -3.08 -15.94 2.51
CA LEU A 185 -2.75 -15.51 1.15
C LEU A 185 -3.27 -16.52 0.14
N LEU A 186 -4.15 -16.06 -0.75
CA LEU A 186 -4.74 -16.89 -1.79
C LEU A 186 -4.22 -16.52 -3.19
N LEU A 187 -3.74 -15.30 -3.38
CA LEU A 187 -3.36 -14.79 -4.70
C LEU A 187 -1.85 -14.83 -4.90
N ASN A 188 -1.39 -15.61 -5.89
CA ASN A 188 0.01 -15.85 -6.21
C ASN A 188 0.56 -14.78 -7.18
N LEU A 189 0.46 -13.51 -6.82
CA LEU A 189 0.93 -12.39 -7.64
C LEU A 189 2.19 -11.72 -7.08
N MET A 190 3.06 -11.26 -7.98
CA MET A 190 4.19 -10.41 -7.61
C MET A 190 3.72 -9.16 -6.85
N PRO A 191 4.43 -8.70 -5.81
CA PRO A 191 5.77 -9.12 -5.37
C PRO A 191 5.80 -10.35 -4.45
N SER A 192 4.69 -10.77 -3.86
CA SER A 192 4.63 -11.90 -2.92
C SER A 192 4.53 -13.28 -3.61
N GLY A 193 4.37 -13.31 -4.92
CA GLY A 193 4.18 -14.53 -5.73
C GLY A 193 4.83 -14.44 -7.10
N LYS A 194 4.30 -15.20 -8.07
CA LYS A 194 4.93 -15.43 -9.39
C LYS A 194 4.21 -14.77 -10.55
N PHE A 195 2.88 -14.67 -10.50
CA PHE A 195 2.03 -14.26 -11.62
C PHE A 195 1.76 -12.75 -11.62
N LEU A 196 1.01 -12.28 -12.61
CA LEU A 196 0.67 -10.90 -12.85
C LEU A 196 -0.86 -10.70 -12.94
N MET A 197 -1.32 -9.46 -13.03
CA MET A 197 -2.75 -9.12 -13.01
C MET A 197 -3.54 -9.67 -14.20
N GLU A 198 -2.91 -9.83 -15.37
CA GLU A 198 -3.53 -10.47 -16.54
C GLU A 198 -3.83 -11.95 -16.25
N ASP A 199 -2.90 -12.65 -15.59
CA ASP A 199 -3.10 -14.04 -15.16
C ASP A 199 -4.23 -14.15 -14.13
N PHE A 200 -4.29 -13.20 -13.19
CA PHE A 200 -5.37 -13.13 -12.21
C PHE A 200 -6.73 -12.95 -12.87
N TYR A 201 -6.81 -12.08 -13.87
CA TYR A 201 -8.04 -11.87 -14.63
C TYR A 201 -8.52 -13.17 -15.29
N TYR A 202 -7.63 -13.88 -16.00
CA TYR A 202 -7.97 -15.15 -16.67
C TYR A 202 -8.20 -16.31 -15.70
N ALA A 203 -7.66 -16.24 -14.47
CA ALA A 203 -7.95 -17.21 -13.42
C ALA A 203 -9.35 -17.06 -12.79
N GLY A 204 -10.07 -15.97 -13.10
CA GLY A 204 -11.43 -15.69 -12.63
C GLY A 204 -11.56 -14.38 -11.83
N GLY A 205 -10.47 -13.71 -11.52
CA GLY A 205 -10.45 -12.38 -10.89
C GLY A 205 -10.94 -12.35 -9.44
N LEU A 206 -11.29 -11.15 -8.99
CA LEU A 206 -11.67 -10.92 -7.58
C LEU A 206 -12.93 -11.68 -7.12
N PRO A 207 -13.95 -11.92 -7.95
CA PRO A 207 -15.11 -12.72 -7.54
C PRO A 207 -14.74 -14.11 -6.99
N VAL A 208 -13.67 -14.74 -7.50
CA VAL A 208 -13.17 -16.01 -6.97
C VAL A 208 -12.63 -15.83 -5.55
N ILE A 209 -11.82 -14.81 -5.30
CA ILE A 209 -11.30 -14.50 -3.96
C ILE A 209 -12.44 -14.22 -2.97
N LEU A 210 -13.44 -13.42 -3.37
CA LEU A 210 -14.60 -13.11 -2.53
C LEU A 210 -15.37 -14.40 -2.16
N ASN A 211 -15.51 -15.31 -3.10
CA ASN A 211 -16.19 -16.59 -2.84
C ASN A 211 -15.35 -17.53 -1.97
N GLU A 212 -14.04 -17.60 -2.16
CA GLU A 212 -13.13 -18.40 -1.31
C GLU A 212 -13.15 -17.90 0.15
N LEU A 213 -13.33 -16.60 0.35
CA LEU A 213 -13.38 -15.96 1.67
C LEU A 213 -14.81 -15.82 2.24
N ARG A 214 -15.84 -16.38 1.62
CA ARG A 214 -17.25 -16.12 1.95
C ARG A 214 -17.61 -16.30 3.42
N GLU A 215 -16.96 -17.25 4.11
CA GLU A 215 -17.19 -17.51 5.54
C GLU A 215 -16.55 -16.45 6.46
N LEU A 216 -15.63 -15.67 5.93
CA LEU A 216 -14.95 -14.58 6.65
C LEU A 216 -15.54 -13.20 6.34
N LEU A 217 -16.22 -13.05 5.20
CA LEU A 217 -16.73 -11.77 4.72
C LEU A 217 -18.19 -11.57 5.12
N ASP A 218 -18.59 -10.32 5.26
CA ASP A 218 -19.99 -9.93 5.27
C ASP A 218 -20.52 -9.96 3.82
N MET A 219 -21.16 -11.06 3.46
CA MET A 219 -21.68 -11.28 2.12
C MET A 219 -22.98 -10.50 1.84
N ASP A 220 -23.61 -9.93 2.87
CA ASP A 220 -24.81 -9.08 2.74
C ASP A 220 -24.46 -7.61 2.48
N ALA A 221 -23.16 -7.26 2.46
CA ALA A 221 -22.73 -5.90 2.16
C ALA A 221 -23.19 -5.49 0.75
N MET A 222 -23.84 -4.32 0.67
CA MET A 222 -24.44 -3.77 -0.56
C MET A 222 -23.37 -3.29 -1.53
N THR A 223 -23.65 -3.42 -2.83
CA THR A 223 -22.80 -2.94 -3.90
C THR A 223 -23.52 -2.00 -4.87
N VAL A 224 -22.77 -1.28 -5.69
CA VAL A 224 -23.29 -0.29 -6.67
C VAL A 224 -24.32 -0.86 -7.65
N ASN A 225 -24.35 -2.16 -7.90
CA ASN A 225 -25.35 -2.75 -8.81
C ASN A 225 -26.69 -3.05 -8.14
N GLY A 226 -26.88 -2.67 -6.87
CA GLY A 226 -28.11 -2.91 -6.11
C GLY A 226 -28.23 -4.34 -5.59
N LYS A 227 -27.14 -5.11 -5.60
CA LYS A 227 -27.03 -6.47 -5.09
C LYS A 227 -25.97 -6.56 -4.01
N THR A 228 -26.08 -7.58 -3.16
CA THR A 228 -25.06 -7.91 -2.17
C THR A 228 -23.85 -8.57 -2.79
N HIS A 229 -22.74 -8.68 -2.05
CA HIS A 229 -21.58 -9.47 -2.48
C HIS A 229 -21.96 -10.94 -2.69
N GLY A 230 -22.80 -11.50 -1.82
CA GLY A 230 -23.27 -12.88 -1.94
C GLY A 230 -23.98 -13.16 -3.25
N GLU A 231 -24.93 -12.33 -3.63
CA GLU A 231 -25.65 -12.42 -4.90
C GLU A 231 -24.73 -12.23 -6.11
N ASN A 232 -23.68 -11.40 -5.98
CA ASN A 232 -22.75 -11.10 -7.06
C ASN A 232 -21.79 -12.25 -7.38
N VAL A 233 -21.39 -13.04 -6.39
CA VAL A 233 -20.48 -14.18 -6.59
C VAL A 233 -21.21 -15.48 -6.94
N GLU A 234 -22.51 -15.55 -6.70
CA GLU A 234 -23.30 -16.74 -7.00
C GLU A 234 -23.28 -17.06 -8.51
N GLY A 235 -22.82 -18.27 -8.85
CA GLY A 235 -22.70 -18.74 -10.24
C GLY A 235 -21.66 -18.03 -11.11
N ARG A 236 -20.84 -17.13 -10.54
CA ARG A 236 -19.84 -16.31 -11.27
C ARG A 236 -18.40 -16.45 -10.77
N SER A 237 -18.16 -17.27 -9.77
CA SER A 237 -16.87 -17.38 -9.07
C SER A 237 -16.12 -18.68 -9.42
N VAL A 238 -16.07 -19.02 -10.70
CA VAL A 238 -15.31 -20.19 -11.17
C VAL A 238 -13.83 -19.84 -11.23
N CYS A 239 -13.02 -20.66 -10.54
CA CYS A 239 -11.56 -20.57 -10.64
C CYS A 239 -11.06 -21.40 -11.83
N TYR A 240 -10.40 -20.76 -12.77
CA TYR A 240 -9.86 -21.41 -13.95
C TYR A 240 -8.38 -21.80 -13.81
N ASN A 241 -7.67 -21.26 -12.80
CA ASN A 241 -6.27 -21.60 -12.55
C ASN A 241 -5.94 -21.53 -11.05
N ARG A 242 -5.76 -22.67 -10.41
CA ARG A 242 -5.44 -22.81 -8.98
C ARG A 242 -3.97 -22.49 -8.64
N GLU A 243 -3.08 -22.43 -9.62
CA GLU A 243 -1.72 -21.91 -9.39
C GLU A 243 -1.70 -20.40 -9.16
N VAL A 244 -2.65 -19.67 -9.76
CA VAL A 244 -2.80 -18.21 -9.61
C VAL A 244 -3.66 -17.86 -8.40
N ILE A 245 -4.80 -18.56 -8.20
CA ILE A 245 -5.71 -18.36 -7.09
C ILE A 245 -5.82 -19.67 -6.31
N ALA A 246 -5.16 -19.75 -5.17
CA ALA A 246 -5.22 -20.89 -4.27
C ALA A 246 -6.62 -21.03 -3.65
N ALA A 247 -6.98 -22.25 -3.26
CA ALA A 247 -8.19 -22.49 -2.49
C ALA A 247 -8.00 -22.06 -1.02
N TYR A 248 -9.08 -21.64 -0.38
CA TYR A 248 -9.05 -21.26 1.05
C TYR A 248 -8.49 -22.37 1.96
N LYS A 249 -8.77 -23.64 1.63
CA LYS A 249 -8.33 -24.81 2.40
C LYS A 249 -6.86 -25.20 2.14
N GLU A 250 -6.27 -24.66 1.07
CA GLU A 250 -4.88 -24.93 0.65
C GLU A 250 -4.23 -23.59 0.25
N PRO A 251 -4.03 -22.68 1.21
CA PRO A 251 -3.51 -21.34 0.92
C PRO A 251 -2.02 -21.35 0.61
N LEU A 252 -1.53 -20.26 0.03
CA LEU A 252 -0.10 -20.05 -0.19
C LEU A 252 0.65 -19.75 1.11
N ILE A 253 0.01 -19.01 2.01
CA ILE A 253 0.50 -18.65 3.35
C ILE A 253 -0.72 -18.59 4.28
N ASP A 254 -0.67 -19.21 5.44
CA ASP A 254 -1.80 -19.30 6.36
C ASP A 254 -2.21 -17.95 6.98
N HIS A 255 -1.25 -17.05 7.21
CA HIS A 255 -1.44 -15.77 7.87
C HIS A 255 -0.70 -14.67 7.08
N ALA A 256 -1.42 -13.90 6.27
CA ALA A 256 -0.83 -12.97 5.30
C ALA A 256 -1.16 -11.49 5.53
N GLY A 257 -1.92 -11.18 6.57
CA GLY A 257 -2.29 -9.81 6.90
C GLY A 257 -1.10 -8.90 7.18
N ILE A 258 -1.32 -7.61 7.02
CA ILE A 258 -0.35 -6.59 7.43
C ILE A 258 -0.24 -6.64 8.95
N ALA A 259 0.97 -6.75 9.47
CA ALA A 259 1.24 -6.71 10.91
C ALA A 259 1.40 -5.25 11.37
N VAL A 260 0.75 -4.90 12.47
CA VAL A 260 0.89 -3.60 13.12
C VAL A 260 1.82 -3.73 14.31
N LEU A 261 2.93 -3.01 14.26
CA LEU A 261 3.98 -3.02 15.28
C LEU A 261 3.80 -1.84 16.24
N LYS A 262 4.08 -2.06 17.52
CA LYS A 262 4.07 -1.03 18.57
C LYS A 262 5.34 -1.13 19.41
N GLY A 263 5.66 -0.04 20.10
CA GLY A 263 6.79 0.07 21.02
C GLY A 263 7.19 1.53 21.18
N ASN A 264 8.29 1.78 21.89
CA ASN A 264 8.75 3.15 22.09
C ASN A 264 9.11 3.84 20.75
N LEU A 265 9.58 3.08 19.74
CA LEU A 265 9.92 3.61 18.43
C LEU A 265 8.67 3.94 17.58
N ALA A 266 7.53 3.31 17.86
CA ALA A 266 6.27 3.49 17.11
C ALA A 266 5.08 3.45 18.07
N VAL A 267 4.92 4.51 18.88
CA VAL A 267 3.89 4.57 19.95
C VAL A 267 2.47 4.48 19.38
N ASN A 268 2.25 5.16 18.22
CA ASN A 268 0.97 5.13 17.52
C ASN A 268 0.91 3.99 16.49
N GLY A 269 2.02 3.28 16.31
CA GLY A 269 2.13 2.12 15.44
C GLY A 269 3.03 2.33 14.22
N ALA A 270 3.45 1.23 13.66
CA ALA A 270 4.11 1.08 12.37
C ALA A 270 3.57 -0.17 11.69
N VAL A 271 3.86 -0.37 10.42
CA VAL A 271 3.32 -1.51 9.67
C VAL A 271 4.40 -2.25 8.89
N ILE A 272 4.24 -3.56 8.80
CA ILE A 272 5.05 -4.42 7.93
C ILE A 272 4.16 -5.42 7.21
N LYS A 273 4.56 -5.81 6.01
CA LYS A 273 3.90 -6.85 5.21
C LYS A 273 4.69 -8.16 5.29
N PRO A 274 4.32 -9.12 6.16
CA PRO A 274 5.05 -10.36 6.35
C PRO A 274 5.19 -11.20 5.08
N SER A 275 4.15 -11.21 4.22
CA SER A 275 4.15 -11.99 2.96
C SER A 275 5.17 -11.53 1.91
N ALA A 276 5.81 -10.38 2.11
CA ALA A 276 6.88 -9.87 1.24
C ALA A 276 8.23 -9.76 1.95
N ALA A 277 8.29 -10.07 3.24
CA ALA A 277 9.47 -10.00 4.09
C ALA A 277 10.25 -11.33 4.10
N THR A 278 11.52 -11.27 4.45
CA THR A 278 12.36 -12.45 4.67
C THR A 278 12.05 -13.05 6.04
N PRO A 279 11.58 -14.30 6.14
CA PRO A 279 11.17 -14.89 7.42
C PRO A 279 12.22 -14.82 8.52
N ALA A 280 13.50 -15.03 8.19
CA ALA A 280 14.61 -14.98 9.16
C ALA A 280 14.84 -13.58 9.76
N LEU A 281 14.34 -12.51 9.14
CA LEU A 281 14.48 -11.14 9.62
C LEU A 281 13.23 -10.63 10.36
N MET A 282 12.18 -11.41 10.48
CA MET A 282 10.97 -11.02 11.22
C MET A 282 11.15 -10.98 12.73
N GLN A 283 12.22 -11.60 13.23
CA GLN A 283 12.74 -11.41 14.59
C GLN A 283 14.20 -11.02 14.48
N HIS A 284 14.51 -9.76 14.73
CA HIS A 284 15.82 -9.19 14.45
C HIS A 284 16.23 -8.14 15.49
N ARG A 285 17.52 -8.10 15.82
CA ARG A 285 18.14 -7.05 16.62
C ARG A 285 19.41 -6.60 15.94
N GLY A 286 19.46 -5.34 15.56
CA GLY A 286 20.60 -4.79 14.79
C GLY A 286 20.93 -3.35 15.17
N ARG A 287 22.13 -2.90 14.77
CA ARG A 287 22.55 -1.51 14.96
C ARG A 287 21.95 -0.63 13.87
N ALA A 288 21.43 0.53 14.26
CA ALA A 288 20.90 1.52 13.35
C ALA A 288 21.99 2.13 12.48
N VAL A 289 21.70 2.22 11.18
CA VAL A 289 22.42 3.07 10.22
C VAL A 289 21.42 4.10 9.72
N VAL A 290 21.59 5.34 10.16
CA VAL A 290 20.60 6.41 10.03
C VAL A 290 20.91 7.27 8.82
N PHE A 291 19.86 7.52 8.04
CA PHE A 291 19.78 8.52 6.97
C PHE A 291 18.76 9.58 7.39
N GLU A 292 19.20 10.83 7.44
CA GLU A 292 18.37 11.92 7.96
C GLU A 292 17.24 12.30 7.02
N ASP A 293 17.43 12.11 5.71
CA ASP A 293 16.43 12.30 4.66
C ASP A 293 16.78 11.46 3.43
N ILE A 294 15.96 11.55 2.38
CA ILE A 294 16.16 10.75 1.15
C ILE A 294 17.39 11.21 0.36
N GLU A 295 17.77 12.47 0.42
CA GLU A 295 18.95 13.03 -0.22
C GLU A 295 20.20 12.53 0.49
N ASP A 296 20.21 12.47 1.82
CA ASP A 296 21.30 11.88 2.61
C ASP A 296 21.46 10.39 2.30
N TYR A 297 20.35 9.66 2.20
CA TYR A 297 20.38 8.26 1.79
C TYR A 297 21.03 8.09 0.41
N HIS A 298 20.59 8.82 -0.61
CA HIS A 298 21.13 8.70 -1.96
C HIS A 298 22.62 9.04 -2.04
N ARG A 299 23.07 10.00 -1.24
CA ARG A 299 24.48 10.39 -1.18
C ARG A 299 25.35 9.30 -0.54
N ARG A 300 24.86 8.67 0.54
CA ARG A 300 25.70 7.85 1.42
C ARG A 300 25.55 6.34 1.23
N VAL A 301 24.46 5.85 0.67
CA VAL A 301 24.13 4.41 0.66
C VAL A 301 25.23 3.56 0.00
N ASP A 302 25.91 4.07 -1.03
CA ASP A 302 26.97 3.35 -1.74
C ASP A 302 28.38 3.92 -1.43
N GLU A 303 28.53 4.77 -0.40
CA GLU A 303 29.85 5.24 0.04
C GLU A 303 30.68 4.08 0.62
N PRO A 304 31.96 3.92 0.19
CA PRO A 304 32.81 2.85 0.70
C PRO A 304 33.00 2.88 2.21
N GLY A 305 33.03 4.08 2.80
CA GLY A 305 33.19 4.33 4.23
C GLY A 305 31.94 4.15 5.08
N LEU A 306 30.78 3.88 4.51
CA LEU A 306 29.57 3.65 5.29
C LEU A 306 29.72 2.39 6.16
N GLU A 307 29.68 2.55 7.48
CA GLU A 307 29.72 1.44 8.43
C GLU A 307 28.37 0.72 8.47
N ILE A 308 28.20 -0.29 7.63
CA ILE A 308 26.98 -1.10 7.49
C ILE A 308 27.35 -2.54 7.15
N ASP A 309 26.66 -3.49 7.76
CA ASP A 309 26.74 -4.93 7.51
C ASP A 309 25.34 -5.54 7.35
N ALA A 310 25.26 -6.86 7.06
CA ALA A 310 24.02 -7.58 6.84
C ALA A 310 23.09 -7.62 8.07
N THR A 311 23.61 -7.36 9.28
CA THR A 311 22.85 -7.34 10.54
C THR A 311 22.34 -5.97 10.91
N SER A 312 22.80 -4.92 10.21
CA SER A 312 22.41 -3.54 10.48
C SER A 312 20.94 -3.28 10.14
N VAL A 313 20.34 -2.29 10.80
CA VAL A 313 18.99 -1.79 10.54
C VAL A 313 19.11 -0.43 9.85
N MET A 314 18.65 -0.34 8.61
CA MET A 314 18.62 0.94 7.87
C MET A 314 17.45 1.78 8.35
N VAL A 315 17.69 3.03 8.73
CA VAL A 315 16.66 3.96 9.25
C VAL A 315 16.63 5.20 8.36
N LEU A 316 15.47 5.48 7.76
CA LEU A 316 15.23 6.69 6.97
C LEU A 316 14.22 7.59 7.69
N LYS A 317 14.65 8.79 8.01
CA LYS A 317 13.85 9.81 8.71
C LYS A 317 13.24 10.84 7.74
N ASN A 318 12.31 11.63 8.26
CA ASN A 318 11.77 12.85 7.65
C ASN A 318 11.12 12.65 6.26
N VAL A 319 10.53 11.47 6.03
CA VAL A 319 9.77 11.16 4.80
C VAL A 319 8.30 10.82 5.09
N GLY A 320 7.85 11.11 6.31
CA GLY A 320 6.46 11.04 6.74
C GLY A 320 5.59 12.17 6.18
N PRO A 321 4.30 12.21 6.57
CA PRO A 321 3.32 13.18 6.04
C PRO A 321 3.74 14.64 6.17
N VAL A 322 4.25 15.08 7.33
CA VAL A 322 4.67 16.46 7.59
C VAL A 322 6.10 16.70 7.10
N GLY A 323 6.99 15.73 7.27
CA GLY A 323 8.41 15.84 6.94
C GLY A 323 8.66 15.96 5.43
N TYR A 324 7.91 15.18 4.65
CA TYR A 324 7.95 15.25 3.20
C TYR A 324 6.53 15.35 2.64
N PRO A 325 6.06 16.55 2.23
CA PRO A 325 4.71 16.76 1.74
C PRO A 325 4.30 15.77 0.65
N GLY A 326 3.18 15.06 0.88
CA GLY A 326 2.72 13.96 0.03
C GLY A 326 3.21 12.58 0.45
N MET A 327 4.05 12.45 1.49
CA MET A 327 4.52 11.18 2.05
C MET A 327 4.98 10.20 0.96
N PRO A 328 6.18 10.41 0.36
CA PRO A 328 6.62 9.67 -0.82
C PRO A 328 6.87 8.18 -0.56
N GLU A 329 6.87 7.38 -1.63
CA GLU A 329 7.11 5.92 -1.57
C GLU A 329 8.62 5.60 -1.66
N VAL A 330 9.40 6.08 -0.71
CA VAL A 330 10.88 5.96 -0.68
C VAL A 330 11.40 5.04 0.43
N GLY A 331 10.51 4.56 1.30
CA GLY A 331 10.90 3.76 2.47
C GLY A 331 11.46 2.38 2.16
N ASN A 332 11.35 1.89 0.93
CA ASN A 332 11.93 0.59 0.55
C ASN A 332 13.45 0.59 0.44
N MET A 333 14.11 1.74 0.43
CA MET A 333 15.56 1.89 0.37
C MET A 333 16.30 0.71 -0.31
N ALA A 334 16.97 0.92 -1.43
CA ALA A 334 17.79 -0.13 -2.04
C ALA A 334 18.95 -0.51 -1.11
N LEU A 335 19.40 -1.77 -1.15
CA LEU A 335 20.53 -2.21 -0.34
C LEU A 335 21.85 -1.62 -0.88
N PRO A 336 22.83 -1.35 0.00
CA PRO A 336 24.15 -0.90 -0.40
C PRO A 336 24.81 -1.88 -1.39
N LYS A 337 25.44 -1.34 -2.45
CA LYS A 337 26.09 -2.14 -3.48
C LYS A 337 27.07 -3.18 -2.90
N LYS A 338 27.90 -2.77 -1.93
CA LYS A 338 28.88 -3.66 -1.29
C LYS A 338 28.25 -4.87 -0.59
N LEU A 339 27.02 -4.75 -0.07
CA LEU A 339 26.31 -5.87 0.55
C LEU A 339 25.63 -6.75 -0.50
N LEU A 340 25.10 -6.15 -1.56
CA LEU A 340 24.59 -6.90 -2.71
C LEU A 340 25.68 -7.78 -3.34
N GLU A 341 26.88 -7.27 -3.50
CA GLU A 341 28.06 -8.01 -4.00
C GLU A 341 28.50 -9.16 -3.08
N GLN A 342 28.21 -9.05 -1.78
CA GLN A 342 28.43 -10.12 -0.79
C GLN A 342 27.28 -11.15 -0.76
N GLY A 343 26.26 -11.00 -1.60
CA GLY A 343 25.11 -11.90 -1.67
C GLY A 343 23.99 -11.60 -0.66
N VAL A 344 24.04 -10.46 0.04
CA VAL A 344 22.93 -10.01 0.90
C VAL A 344 21.75 -9.66 0.02
N THR A 345 20.58 -10.24 0.28
CA THR A 345 19.37 -10.06 -0.53
C THR A 345 18.27 -9.29 0.19
N ASP A 346 18.38 -9.14 1.51
CA ASP A 346 17.42 -8.36 2.32
C ASP A 346 18.06 -7.89 3.62
N MET A 347 17.53 -6.80 4.18
CA MET A 347 17.89 -6.22 5.47
C MET A 347 16.66 -5.60 6.10
N VAL A 348 16.66 -5.42 7.42
CA VAL A 348 15.61 -4.66 8.10
C VAL A 348 15.77 -3.17 7.75
N ARG A 349 14.67 -2.58 7.26
CA ARG A 349 14.58 -1.16 6.89
C ARG A 349 13.40 -0.54 7.61
N ILE A 350 13.56 0.64 8.17
CA ILE A 350 12.53 1.33 8.97
C ILE A 350 12.40 2.77 8.49
N SER A 351 11.15 3.23 8.32
CA SER A 351 10.87 4.61 7.90
C SER A 351 9.48 5.09 8.36
N ASP A 352 9.34 6.39 8.51
CA ASP A 352 8.03 7.06 8.65
C ASP A 352 7.32 7.28 7.31
N GLY A 353 8.00 7.00 6.19
CA GLY A 353 7.43 7.07 4.85
C GLY A 353 6.64 5.84 4.43
N ARG A 354 6.30 5.82 3.13
CA ARG A 354 5.67 4.70 2.43
C ARG A 354 6.68 3.99 1.54
N MET A 355 6.33 2.80 1.06
CA MET A 355 7.03 2.17 -0.06
C MET A 355 6.07 1.87 -1.20
N SER A 356 6.61 1.66 -2.39
CA SER A 356 5.85 1.11 -3.50
C SER A 356 5.29 -0.26 -3.14
N GLY A 357 4.02 -0.50 -3.43
CA GLY A 357 3.41 -1.82 -3.24
C GLY A 357 4.03 -2.93 -4.11
N THR A 358 4.94 -2.55 -5.02
CA THR A 358 5.68 -3.47 -5.89
C THR A 358 7.06 -3.86 -5.33
N ALA A 359 7.52 -3.18 -4.27
CA ALA A 359 8.75 -3.49 -3.57
C ALA A 359 8.56 -4.70 -2.63
N TYR A 360 9.67 -5.29 -2.24
CA TYR A 360 9.73 -6.46 -1.37
C TYR A 360 10.81 -6.29 -0.30
N GLY A 361 10.86 -7.22 0.64
CA GLY A 361 11.82 -7.28 1.72
C GLY A 361 11.24 -6.88 3.07
N THR A 362 12.08 -6.94 4.10
CA THR A 362 11.73 -6.69 5.49
C THR A 362 11.74 -5.19 5.78
N VAL A 363 10.62 -4.52 5.46
CA VAL A 363 10.48 -3.06 5.54
C VAL A 363 9.36 -2.68 6.49
N VAL A 364 9.70 -1.96 7.56
CA VAL A 364 8.77 -1.34 8.50
C VAL A 364 8.50 0.10 8.05
N LEU A 365 7.24 0.45 7.91
CA LEU A 365 6.77 1.69 7.30
C LEU A 365 5.76 2.42 8.20
N HIS A 366 5.44 3.65 7.83
CA HIS A 366 4.42 4.45 8.50
C HIS A 366 4.68 4.61 10.01
N VAL A 367 5.95 4.64 10.42
CA VAL A 367 6.31 4.83 11.84
C VAL A 367 5.64 6.11 12.35
N SER A 368 4.86 5.97 13.41
CA SER A 368 4.10 7.09 13.95
C SER A 368 4.22 7.17 15.48
N PRO A 369 4.42 8.38 16.04
CA PRO A 369 4.57 9.67 15.36
C PRO A 369 5.80 9.74 14.45
N GLU A 370 5.69 10.46 13.32
CA GLU A 370 6.80 10.63 12.39
C GLU A 370 7.96 11.45 12.98
N SER A 371 9.13 11.36 12.39
CA SER A 371 10.34 12.06 12.86
C SER A 371 10.21 13.59 12.79
N ALA A 372 9.58 14.13 11.74
CA ALA A 372 9.47 15.58 11.54
C ALA A 372 8.65 16.32 12.60
N ILE A 373 7.87 15.62 13.41
CA ILE A 373 7.13 16.17 14.56
C ILE A 373 7.70 15.73 15.92
N GLY A 374 8.92 15.18 15.94
CA GLY A 374 9.59 14.76 17.16
C GLY A 374 9.20 13.37 17.67
N GLY A 375 8.68 12.50 16.83
CA GLY A 375 8.54 11.07 17.12
C GLY A 375 9.90 10.44 17.50
N VAL A 376 9.89 9.32 18.21
CA VAL A 376 11.14 8.68 18.70
C VAL A 376 12.07 8.31 17.55
N LEU A 377 11.54 8.08 16.35
CA LEU A 377 12.36 7.86 15.15
C LEU A 377 13.33 9.03 14.89
N ALA A 378 12.95 10.27 15.21
CA ALA A 378 13.84 11.44 15.09
C ALA A 378 15.08 11.35 15.98
N LEU A 379 14.97 10.63 17.11
CA LEU A 379 15.98 10.55 18.14
C LEU A 379 16.98 9.39 17.94
N VAL A 380 16.72 8.51 16.97
CA VAL A 380 17.61 7.41 16.63
C VAL A 380 18.94 7.95 16.11
N GLN A 381 20.04 7.37 16.58
CA GLN A 381 21.40 7.72 16.15
C GLN A 381 22.11 6.49 15.57
N ASN A 382 23.13 6.70 14.76
CA ASN A 382 23.98 5.60 14.27
C ASN A 382 24.54 4.78 15.43
N GLY A 383 24.43 3.46 15.33
CA GLY A 383 24.91 2.53 16.33
C GLY A 383 23.92 2.18 17.45
N ASP A 384 22.79 2.87 17.56
CA ASP A 384 21.71 2.48 18.49
C ASP A 384 21.20 1.07 18.16
N TRP A 385 20.81 0.32 19.17
CA TRP A 385 20.19 -0.98 18.97
C TRP A 385 18.68 -0.85 18.73
N ILE A 386 18.20 -1.52 17.68
CA ILE A 386 16.78 -1.63 17.37
C ILE A 386 16.36 -3.10 17.38
N GLU A 387 15.24 -3.39 18.00
CA GLU A 387 14.62 -4.70 18.05
C GLU A 387 13.32 -4.69 17.23
N LEU A 388 13.23 -5.64 16.30
CA LEU A 388 12.03 -5.98 15.54
C LEU A 388 11.57 -7.38 15.95
N ASP A 389 10.33 -7.50 16.41
CA ASP A 389 9.65 -8.77 16.63
C ASP A 389 8.25 -8.68 16.00
N VAL A 390 8.12 -9.25 14.80
CA VAL A 390 6.87 -9.18 14.04
C VAL A 390 5.79 -10.07 14.66
N GLU A 391 6.15 -11.22 15.21
CA GLU A 391 5.22 -12.11 15.90
C GLU A 391 4.70 -11.46 17.18
N GLY A 392 5.61 -10.93 18.01
CA GLY A 392 5.29 -10.19 19.22
C GLY A 392 4.73 -8.78 18.99
N ARG A 393 4.57 -8.36 17.72
CA ARG A 393 4.07 -7.01 17.34
C ARG A 393 4.89 -5.88 17.97
N ARG A 394 6.21 -6.07 18.12
CA ARG A 394 7.09 -5.13 18.80
C ARG A 394 8.10 -4.47 17.87
N LEU A 395 8.23 -3.15 18.02
CA LEU A 395 9.30 -2.34 17.42
C LEU A 395 9.90 -1.45 18.51
N HIS A 396 11.16 -1.68 18.88
CA HIS A 396 11.74 -1.05 20.06
C HIS A 396 13.13 -0.50 19.79
N LEU A 397 13.38 0.70 20.31
CA LEU A 397 14.69 1.33 20.38
C LEU A 397 15.28 1.07 21.78
N ASP A 398 16.37 0.33 21.83
CA ASP A 398 17.06 -0.03 23.05
C ASP A 398 18.05 1.07 23.47
N VAL A 399 17.48 2.18 23.92
CA VAL A 399 18.20 3.35 24.46
C VAL A 399 17.53 3.75 25.78
N PRO A 400 18.30 4.04 26.83
CA PRO A 400 17.75 4.45 28.13
C PRO A 400 16.86 5.69 28.04
N ASP A 401 15.80 5.75 28.86
CA ASP A 401 14.81 6.83 28.82
C ASP A 401 15.42 8.21 29.11
N ASP A 402 16.39 8.29 29.98
CA ASP A 402 17.12 9.52 30.31
C ASP A 402 17.93 10.06 29.12
N GLU A 403 18.55 9.18 28.35
CA GLU A 403 19.25 9.54 27.12
C GLU A 403 18.25 9.94 26.02
N LEU A 404 17.12 9.25 25.88
CA LEU A 404 16.06 9.64 24.95
C LEU A 404 15.51 11.02 25.29
N GLU A 405 15.31 11.30 26.57
CA GLU A 405 14.81 12.62 27.00
C GLU A 405 15.85 13.73 26.77
N LYS A 406 17.13 13.44 26.94
CA LYS A 406 18.23 14.36 26.59
C LYS A 406 18.25 14.66 25.10
N ARG A 407 18.12 13.62 24.23
CA ARG A 407 18.07 13.76 22.78
C ARG A 407 16.81 14.55 22.37
N ARG A 408 15.67 14.33 23.02
CA ARG A 408 14.42 15.07 22.77
C ARG A 408 14.57 16.56 23.04
N ARG A 409 15.24 16.94 24.13
CA ARG A 409 15.52 18.36 24.46
C ARG A 409 16.47 19.03 23.46
N ALA A 410 17.33 18.26 22.84
CA ALA A 410 18.28 18.76 21.83
C ALA A 410 17.71 18.74 20.39
N TRP A 411 16.59 18.04 20.19
CA TRP A 411 15.97 17.88 18.87
C TRP A 411 15.40 19.20 18.35
N VAL A 412 15.62 19.47 17.07
CA VAL A 412 15.08 20.64 16.36
C VAL A 412 14.28 20.14 15.15
N PRO A 413 13.07 20.67 14.91
CA PRO A 413 12.29 20.29 13.72
C PRO A 413 13.04 20.53 12.42
N PRO A 414 12.94 19.62 11.44
CA PRO A 414 13.57 19.81 10.16
C PRO A 414 12.97 20.98 9.38
N VAL A 415 13.84 21.74 8.70
CA VAL A 415 13.41 22.82 7.81
C VAL A 415 13.05 22.21 6.45
N VAL A 416 11.79 22.38 6.05
CA VAL A 416 11.30 21.97 4.72
C VAL A 416 11.32 23.19 3.81
N ALA A 417 12.16 23.19 2.81
CA ALA A 417 12.30 24.30 1.88
C ALA A 417 10.98 24.63 1.17
N GLY A 418 10.63 25.91 1.08
CA GLY A 418 9.41 26.38 0.42
C GLY A 418 8.12 26.14 1.20
N ALA A 419 8.22 25.73 2.49
CA ALA A 419 7.07 25.43 3.32
C ALA A 419 6.51 26.64 4.11
N GLU A 420 7.06 27.82 3.92
CA GLU A 420 6.68 29.03 4.66
C GLU A 420 5.30 29.56 4.23
N ARG A 421 4.88 29.29 3.00
CA ARG A 421 3.63 29.81 2.42
C ARG A 421 3.02 28.85 1.40
N GLY A 422 1.80 29.20 0.96
CA GLY A 422 1.11 28.50 -0.12
C GLY A 422 0.58 27.12 0.30
N TYR A 423 0.33 26.26 -0.68
CA TYR A 423 -0.27 24.95 -0.45
C TYR A 423 0.59 24.05 0.47
N VAL A 424 1.91 24.11 0.33
CA VAL A 424 2.82 23.30 1.18
C VAL A 424 2.67 23.70 2.67
N SER A 425 2.59 25.00 2.95
CA SER A 425 2.34 25.48 4.33
C SER A 425 0.99 25.02 4.86
N LEU A 426 -0.08 25.13 4.06
CA LEU A 426 -1.41 24.66 4.42
C LEU A 426 -1.41 23.15 4.68
N TYR A 427 -0.84 22.37 3.76
CA TYR A 427 -0.73 20.92 3.88
C TYR A 427 -0.05 20.51 5.18
N ARG A 428 1.15 21.03 5.45
CA ARG A 428 1.93 20.68 6.68
C ARG A 428 1.22 21.01 7.98
N LYS A 429 0.39 22.05 8.00
CA LYS A 429 -0.38 22.45 9.19
C LYS A 429 -1.56 21.54 9.48
N HIS A 430 -2.11 20.91 8.44
CA HIS A 430 -3.38 20.19 8.51
C HIS A 430 -3.28 18.71 8.20
N VAL A 431 -2.15 18.22 7.66
CA VAL A 431 -2.01 16.80 7.38
C VAL A 431 -1.93 15.98 8.65
N GLN A 432 -2.75 14.96 8.72
CA GLN A 432 -2.77 14.00 9.81
C GLN A 432 -1.60 13.00 9.70
N GLN A 433 -1.30 12.32 10.78
CA GLN A 433 -0.28 11.27 10.81
C GLN A 433 -0.69 10.04 10.00
N ALA A 434 0.28 9.19 9.66
CA ALA A 434 0.07 8.00 8.82
C ALA A 434 -0.99 7.05 9.40
N HIS A 435 -1.03 6.84 10.71
CA HIS A 435 -2.02 5.99 11.38
C HIS A 435 -3.44 6.56 11.35
N GLU A 436 -3.60 7.84 11.02
CA GLU A 436 -4.88 8.53 10.86
C GLU A 436 -5.29 8.71 9.39
N GLY A 437 -4.47 8.20 8.43
CA GLY A 437 -4.76 8.22 7.01
C GLY A 437 -4.03 9.31 6.20
N ALA A 438 -3.18 10.12 6.84
CA ALA A 438 -2.43 11.21 6.18
C ALA A 438 -3.33 12.13 5.31
N ASP A 439 -4.59 12.31 5.70
CA ASP A 439 -5.53 13.24 5.08
C ASP A 439 -5.48 14.61 5.78
N LEU A 440 -6.19 15.60 5.26
CA LEU A 440 -6.29 16.90 5.92
C LEU A 440 -7.40 16.84 7.00
N ASP A 441 -7.09 17.29 8.20
CA ASP A 441 -7.95 17.19 9.40
C ASP A 441 -9.35 17.79 9.19
N PHE A 442 -9.44 18.95 8.50
CA PHE A 442 -10.69 19.64 8.21
C PHE A 442 -11.56 18.98 7.11
N LEU A 443 -11.11 17.89 6.49
CA LEU A 443 -11.87 17.17 5.47
C LEU A 443 -12.54 15.90 6.00
N ARG A 444 -12.43 15.62 7.29
CA ARG A 444 -13.12 14.49 7.93
C ARG A 444 -14.61 14.75 8.11
N GLY A 445 -15.43 13.72 8.01
CA GLY A 445 -16.87 13.75 8.28
C GLY A 445 -17.76 14.15 7.10
N GLY A 446 -17.18 14.48 5.96
CA GLY A 446 -17.93 14.86 4.75
C GLY A 446 -18.57 16.26 4.83
N SER A 447 -18.91 16.81 3.67
CA SER A 447 -19.59 18.11 3.54
C SER A 447 -21.06 17.97 3.14
N GLY A 448 -21.49 16.75 2.74
CA GLY A 448 -22.80 16.50 2.16
C GLY A 448 -22.92 16.99 0.71
N PRO A 449 -24.06 16.71 0.06
CA PRO A 449 -24.29 17.04 -1.35
C PRO A 449 -24.74 18.50 -1.57
N GLU A 450 -25.05 19.22 -0.51
CA GLU A 450 -25.57 20.59 -0.63
C GLU A 450 -24.46 21.57 -0.97
N VAL A 451 -24.57 22.19 -2.13
CA VAL A 451 -23.72 23.30 -2.56
C VAL A 451 -24.60 24.54 -2.62
N SER A 452 -24.19 25.62 -1.97
CA SER A 452 -24.90 26.90 -2.10
C SER A 452 -24.98 27.29 -3.56
N ARG A 453 -26.21 27.51 -4.05
CA ARG A 453 -26.48 27.94 -5.43
C ARG A 453 -26.41 29.44 -5.61
N ASP A 454 -26.46 30.19 -4.53
CA ASP A 454 -26.50 31.65 -4.51
C ASP A 454 -25.07 32.20 -4.43
N SER A 455 -24.31 31.97 -5.50
CA SER A 455 -22.94 32.50 -5.62
C SER A 455 -22.87 33.84 -6.37
N HIS A 456 -24.04 34.47 -6.67
CA HIS A 456 -24.15 35.76 -7.39
C HIS A 456 -25.12 36.70 -6.68
#